data_d04f7db66045da637a0c19d1f1e39727
#
_entry.id   d04f7db66045da637a0c19d1f1e39727
#
_cell.length_a   1.000
_cell.length_b   1.000
_cell.length_c   1.000
_cell.angle_alpha   90.00
_cell.angle_beta   90.00
_cell.angle_gamma   90.00
#
_symmetry.space_group_name_H-M   'P 1'
#
loop_
_entity.id
_entity.type
_entity.pdbx_description
1 polymer ?
#
loop_
_entity_poly.entity_id
_entity_poly.type
_entity_poly.pdbx_seq_one_letter_code
_entity_poly.pdbx_strand_id
1 'polypeptide(L)'
;AGVLERDGLFHVALDGKTARTPARKQLAVTSRPVAEALAAEWQAQAERIDPAQMPLTRLVNSALDGVEDQQEAVRAEIVRYAGSDALCYRAGEPEPLVERQNQVWQPILGDIEALIGARFLLAEGIVFAEQPKETLAAVARHVAKIPAPLALAGAHNVMTLTGSAILTLALANGRIDPDATWDAAHLDEDYQIGIWGQDEEAA
;
A
#
# COMPACT_ATOMS: atom_id res chain seq x y z
N ALA A 1 15.21 11.66 20.71
CA ALA A 1 13.77 11.57 20.45
C ALA A 1 13.11 10.58 21.40
N GLY A 2 11.81 10.69 21.64
CA GLY A 2 11.06 9.80 22.52
C GLY A 2 9.56 9.83 22.24
N VAL A 3 8.79 9.07 23.03
CA VAL A 3 7.33 8.99 22.91
C VAL A 3 6.68 9.49 24.20
N LEU A 4 5.67 10.34 24.07
CA LEU A 4 4.84 10.83 25.17
C LEU A 4 3.41 10.41 24.92
N GLU A 5 2.76 9.80 25.92
CA GLU A 5 1.35 9.44 25.88
C GLU A 5 0.50 10.58 26.45
N ARG A 6 -0.48 11.06 25.67
CA ARG A 6 -1.45 12.08 26.05
C ARG A 6 -2.78 11.82 25.36
N ASP A 7 -3.86 11.91 26.10
CA ASP A 7 -5.24 11.83 25.58
C ASP A 7 -5.48 10.59 24.71
N GLY A 8 -4.84 9.47 25.04
CA GLY A 8 -4.95 8.21 24.31
C GLY A 8 -4.17 8.17 22.98
N LEU A 9 -3.32 9.19 22.71
CA LEU A 9 -2.42 9.25 21.58
C LEU A 9 -0.96 9.20 22.01
N PHE A 10 -0.11 8.66 21.14
CA PHE A 10 1.33 8.57 21.29
C PHE A 10 2.01 9.64 20.42
N HIS A 11 2.56 10.64 21.06
CA HIS A 11 3.22 11.78 20.42
C HIS A 11 4.72 11.53 20.30
N VAL A 12 5.30 11.82 19.16
CA VAL A 12 6.76 11.90 19.04
C VAL A 12 7.25 13.17 19.71
N ALA A 13 8.25 13.05 20.57
CA ALA A 13 8.87 14.17 21.29
C ALA A 13 10.34 14.30 20.94
N LEU A 14 10.77 15.53 20.68
CA LEU A 14 12.16 15.91 20.44
C LEU A 14 12.57 16.89 21.56
N ASP A 15 13.58 16.53 22.33
CA ASP A 15 14.07 17.30 23.47
C ASP A 15 12.96 17.76 24.43
N GLY A 16 12.03 16.82 24.70
CA GLY A 16 10.91 17.02 25.61
C GLY A 16 9.72 17.81 25.04
N LYS A 17 9.79 18.26 23.78
CA LYS A 17 8.71 18.97 23.10
C LYS A 17 8.07 18.06 22.03
N THR A 18 6.74 18.07 21.95
CA THR A 18 6.02 17.30 20.91
C THR A 18 6.36 17.82 19.52
N ALA A 19 6.73 16.89 18.63
CA ALA A 19 6.99 17.18 17.23
C ALA A 19 5.69 17.53 16.48
N ARG A 20 5.84 18.24 15.37
CA ARG A 20 4.74 18.65 14.50
C ARG A 20 5.01 18.24 13.07
N THR A 21 3.93 17.98 12.33
CA THR A 21 3.98 17.79 10.89
C THR A 21 4.32 19.09 10.16
N PRO A 22 4.65 19.07 8.86
CA PRO A 22 4.83 20.25 8.03
C PRO A 22 3.63 21.22 8.08
N ALA A 23 2.39 20.72 8.12
CA ALA A 23 1.19 21.53 8.29
C ALA A 23 0.92 21.97 9.75
N ARG A 24 1.89 21.74 10.66
CA ARG A 24 1.84 22.08 12.08
C ARG A 24 0.82 21.34 12.92
N LYS A 25 0.23 20.24 12.43
CA LYS A 25 -0.52 19.28 13.23
C LYS A 25 0.43 18.57 14.21
N GLN A 26 -0.09 17.98 15.27
CA GLN A 26 0.75 17.20 16.20
C GLN A 26 1.15 15.89 15.54
N LEU A 27 2.44 15.53 15.59
CA LEU A 27 2.92 14.23 15.14
C LEU A 27 2.57 13.18 16.19
N ALA A 28 1.35 12.66 16.09
CA ALA A 28 0.76 11.74 17.05
C ALA A 28 0.01 10.62 16.34
N VAL A 29 0.08 9.42 16.88
CA VAL A 29 -0.57 8.22 16.35
C VAL A 29 -1.26 7.44 17.47
N THR A 30 -2.19 6.56 17.10
CA THR A 30 -2.93 5.72 18.06
C THR A 30 -2.16 4.48 18.50
N SER A 31 -1.12 4.11 17.77
CA SER A 31 -0.30 2.91 18.00
C SER A 31 1.05 3.27 18.65
N ARG A 32 1.31 2.75 19.85
CA ARG A 32 2.60 2.93 20.53
C ARG A 32 3.77 2.39 19.72
N PRO A 33 3.74 1.15 19.15
CA PRO A 33 4.83 0.65 18.31
C PRO A 33 5.15 1.55 17.11
N VAL A 34 4.13 2.14 16.48
CA VAL A 34 4.34 3.10 15.38
C VAL A 34 5.01 4.37 15.88
N ALA A 35 4.60 4.91 17.03
CA ALA A 35 5.25 6.09 17.61
C ALA A 35 6.71 5.83 17.99
N GLU A 36 7.02 4.65 18.51
CA GLU A 36 8.38 4.22 18.85
C GLU A 36 9.24 4.07 17.58
N ALA A 37 8.71 3.51 16.50
CA ALA A 37 9.39 3.43 15.22
C ALA A 37 9.65 4.84 14.62
N LEU A 38 8.69 5.75 14.71
CA LEU A 38 8.88 7.16 14.34
C LEU A 38 10.00 7.81 15.17
N ALA A 39 9.96 7.63 16.49
CA ALA A 39 11.01 8.18 17.38
C ALA A 39 12.39 7.60 17.03
N ALA A 40 12.47 6.35 16.61
CA ALA A 40 13.73 5.73 16.16
C ALA A 40 14.26 6.37 14.87
N GLU A 41 13.41 6.66 13.86
CA GLU A 41 13.82 7.41 12.67
C GLU A 41 14.40 8.78 13.05
N TRP A 42 13.73 9.52 13.95
CA TRP A 42 14.21 10.81 14.44
C TRP A 42 15.50 10.69 15.23
N GLN A 43 15.67 9.65 16.03
CA GLN A 43 16.89 9.42 16.83
C GLN A 43 18.09 9.06 15.96
N ALA A 44 17.87 8.43 14.80
CA ALA A 44 18.92 8.07 13.85
C ALA A 44 19.47 9.28 13.07
N GLN A 45 18.80 10.45 13.13
CA GLN A 45 19.29 11.65 12.46
C GLN A 45 20.49 12.23 13.17
N ALA A 46 21.45 12.75 12.38
CA ALA A 46 22.68 13.37 12.88
C ALA A 46 22.55 14.92 12.90
N GLU A 47 23.56 15.64 12.41
CA GLU A 47 23.58 17.12 12.38
C GLU A 47 22.50 17.73 11.47
N ARG A 48 22.10 17.00 10.43
CA ARG A 48 21.07 17.41 9.48
C ARG A 48 20.01 16.32 9.39
N ILE A 49 18.76 16.74 9.32
CA ILE A 49 17.63 15.85 9.07
C ILE A 49 17.63 15.47 7.58
N ASP A 50 17.64 14.17 7.31
CA ASP A 50 17.52 13.61 5.97
C ASP A 50 16.16 12.90 5.82
N PRO A 51 15.16 13.55 5.17
CA PRO A 51 13.84 12.94 4.99
C PRO A 51 13.85 11.65 4.16
N ALA A 52 14.87 11.40 3.33
CA ALA A 52 14.98 10.16 2.57
C ALA A 52 15.16 8.94 3.48
N GLN A 53 15.77 9.13 4.63
CA GLN A 53 15.96 8.09 5.66
C GLN A 53 14.82 8.02 6.69
N MET A 54 13.71 8.72 6.43
CA MET A 54 12.56 8.80 7.34
C MET A 54 11.23 8.41 6.65
N PRO A 55 11.14 7.20 6.05
CA PRO A 55 9.99 6.82 5.25
C PRO A 55 8.69 6.76 6.07
N LEU A 56 8.74 6.26 7.31
CA LEU A 56 7.58 6.19 8.18
C LEU A 56 7.10 7.59 8.60
N THR A 57 8.03 8.48 8.94
CA THR A 57 7.70 9.88 9.27
C THR A 57 7.04 10.59 8.08
N ARG A 58 7.55 10.36 6.86
CA ARG A 58 6.94 10.91 5.64
C ARG A 58 5.53 10.38 5.42
N LEU A 59 5.32 9.07 5.59
CA LEU A 59 4.00 8.44 5.46
C LEU A 59 3.02 9.02 6.49
N VAL A 60 3.43 9.12 7.76
CA VAL A 60 2.57 9.67 8.83
C VAL A 60 2.27 11.15 8.61
N ASN A 61 3.24 11.95 8.16
CA ASN A 61 2.98 13.34 7.78
C ASN A 61 1.95 13.42 6.66
N SER A 62 2.07 12.62 5.60
CA SER A 62 1.10 12.58 4.51
C SER A 62 -0.29 12.13 4.99
N ALA A 63 -0.34 11.17 5.91
CA ALA A 63 -1.58 10.71 6.51
C ALA A 63 -2.30 11.84 7.28
N LEU A 64 -1.58 12.55 8.14
CA LEU A 64 -2.14 13.59 9.00
C LEU A 64 -2.42 14.89 8.23
N ASP A 65 -1.54 15.28 7.32
CA ASP A 65 -1.64 16.58 6.63
C ASP A 65 -2.52 16.52 5.39
N GLY A 66 -2.63 15.35 4.73
CA GLY A 66 -3.36 15.18 3.47
C GLY A 66 -4.55 14.25 3.58
N VAL A 67 -4.31 12.98 3.95
CA VAL A 67 -5.34 11.93 3.89
C VAL A 67 -6.48 12.18 4.88
N GLU A 68 -6.18 12.74 6.06
CA GLU A 68 -7.19 13.00 7.10
C GLU A 68 -8.36 13.84 6.58
N ASP A 69 -8.10 14.85 5.76
CA ASP A 69 -9.09 15.76 5.21
C ASP A 69 -9.65 15.31 3.84
N GLN A 70 -9.06 14.27 3.22
CA GLN A 70 -9.39 13.81 1.87
C GLN A 70 -9.72 12.30 1.80
N GLN A 71 -10.20 11.72 2.88
CA GLN A 71 -10.40 10.27 3.00
C GLN A 71 -11.23 9.67 1.85
N GLU A 72 -12.34 10.33 1.48
CA GLU A 72 -13.22 9.83 0.42
C GLU A 72 -12.54 9.84 -0.95
N ALA A 73 -11.74 10.86 -1.26
CA ALA A 73 -10.98 10.92 -2.51
C ALA A 73 -9.92 9.81 -2.58
N VAL A 74 -9.21 9.57 -1.47
CA VAL A 74 -8.21 8.50 -1.38
C VAL A 74 -8.86 7.12 -1.51
N ARG A 75 -10.02 6.89 -0.88
CA ARG A 75 -10.80 5.66 -1.03
C ARG A 75 -11.26 5.46 -2.48
N ALA A 76 -11.79 6.51 -3.10
CA ALA A 76 -12.23 6.46 -4.49
C ALA A 76 -11.10 6.13 -5.44
N GLU A 77 -9.88 6.61 -5.16
CA GLU A 77 -8.71 6.30 -5.96
C GLU A 77 -8.33 4.82 -5.87
N ILE A 78 -8.32 4.23 -4.68
CA ILE A 78 -8.07 2.77 -4.52
C ILE A 78 -9.12 1.97 -5.31
N VAL A 79 -10.41 2.36 -5.24
CA VAL A 79 -11.47 1.70 -6.02
C VAL A 79 -11.26 1.87 -7.53
N ARG A 80 -10.80 3.03 -7.97
CA ARG A 80 -10.48 3.28 -9.38
C ARG A 80 -9.39 2.33 -9.90
N TYR A 81 -8.36 2.06 -9.11
CA TYR A 81 -7.32 1.09 -9.47
C TYR A 81 -7.86 -0.34 -9.61
N ALA A 82 -8.87 -0.73 -8.82
CA ALA A 82 -9.52 -2.02 -9.01
C ALA A 82 -10.19 -2.17 -10.39
N GLY A 83 -10.51 -1.06 -11.06
CA GLY A 83 -11.07 -1.06 -12.42
C GLY A 83 -10.06 -1.45 -13.51
N SER A 84 -8.75 -1.37 -13.23
CA SER A 84 -7.65 -1.74 -14.12
C SER A 84 -6.50 -2.36 -13.33
N ASP A 85 -6.83 -3.27 -12.41
CA ASP A 85 -5.89 -3.90 -11.50
C ASP A 85 -4.86 -4.75 -12.25
N ALA A 86 -3.58 -4.60 -11.90
CA ALA A 86 -2.48 -5.30 -12.57
C ALA A 86 -2.67 -6.82 -12.59
N LEU A 87 -3.21 -7.41 -11.50
CA LEU A 87 -3.44 -8.85 -11.41
C LEU A 87 -4.53 -9.36 -12.34
N CYS A 88 -5.34 -8.48 -12.91
CA CYS A 88 -6.38 -8.85 -13.86
C CYS A 88 -5.86 -9.00 -15.30
N TYR A 89 -4.66 -8.53 -15.59
CA TYR A 89 -4.05 -8.65 -16.92
C TYR A 89 -3.03 -9.77 -16.91
N ARG A 90 -3.35 -10.83 -17.67
CA ARG A 90 -2.59 -12.07 -17.65
C ARG A 90 -1.76 -12.22 -18.93
N ALA A 91 -0.58 -12.81 -18.80
CA ALA A 91 0.20 -13.23 -19.94
C ALA A 91 -0.50 -14.38 -20.66
N GLY A 92 -0.52 -14.35 -22.01
CA GLY A 92 -0.92 -15.48 -22.83
C GLY A 92 0.26 -16.40 -23.17
N GLU A 93 1.46 -15.83 -23.12
CA GLU A 93 2.74 -16.48 -23.41
C GLU A 93 3.90 -15.73 -22.74
N PRO A 94 5.08 -16.32 -22.50
CA PRO A 94 5.38 -17.74 -22.65
C PRO A 94 4.79 -18.58 -21.49
N GLU A 95 4.58 -19.88 -21.75
CA GLU A 95 3.97 -20.80 -20.78
C GLU A 95 4.55 -20.72 -19.35
N PRO A 96 5.89 -20.64 -19.14
CA PRO A 96 6.44 -20.54 -17.79
C PRO A 96 5.99 -19.27 -17.04
N LEU A 97 5.75 -18.14 -17.73
CA LEU A 97 5.22 -16.92 -17.12
C LEU A 97 3.75 -17.11 -16.73
N VAL A 98 2.95 -17.68 -17.64
CA VAL A 98 1.54 -18.00 -17.39
C VAL A 98 1.38 -18.89 -16.17
N GLU A 99 2.20 -19.97 -16.08
CA GLU A 99 2.20 -20.86 -14.93
C GLU A 99 2.57 -20.13 -13.63
N ARG A 100 3.61 -19.28 -13.66
CA ARG A 100 4.04 -18.50 -12.49
C ARG A 100 2.97 -17.51 -12.04
N GLN A 101 2.33 -16.76 -12.95
CA GLN A 101 1.21 -15.89 -12.64
C GLN A 101 0.05 -16.69 -12.00
N ASN A 102 -0.30 -17.83 -12.55
CA ASN A 102 -1.36 -18.67 -12.02
C ASN A 102 -1.03 -19.20 -10.61
N GLN A 103 0.21 -19.60 -10.36
CA GLN A 103 0.62 -20.08 -9.05
C GLN A 103 0.60 -18.99 -7.97
N VAL A 104 0.97 -17.75 -8.31
CA VAL A 104 1.10 -16.65 -7.34
C VAL A 104 -0.18 -15.82 -7.28
N TRP A 105 -0.71 -15.38 -8.40
CA TRP A 105 -1.82 -14.42 -8.42
C TRP A 105 -3.19 -15.05 -8.23
N GLN A 106 -3.39 -16.30 -8.72
CA GLN A 106 -4.71 -16.92 -8.65
C GLN A 106 -5.19 -17.19 -7.23
N PRO A 107 -4.35 -17.67 -6.29
CA PRO A 107 -4.75 -17.81 -4.89
C PRO A 107 -5.13 -16.48 -4.25
N ILE A 108 -4.34 -15.43 -4.46
CA ILE A 108 -4.59 -14.08 -3.91
C ILE A 108 -5.91 -13.53 -4.44
N LEU A 109 -6.11 -13.63 -5.75
CA LEU A 109 -7.35 -13.20 -6.39
C LEU A 109 -8.56 -13.96 -5.83
N GLY A 110 -8.47 -15.30 -5.73
CA GLY A 110 -9.54 -16.13 -5.18
C GLY A 110 -9.90 -15.77 -3.74
N ASP A 111 -8.91 -15.50 -2.91
CA ASP A 111 -9.11 -15.07 -1.53
C ASP A 111 -9.82 -13.71 -1.44
N ILE A 112 -9.44 -12.76 -2.30
CA ILE A 112 -10.08 -11.44 -2.31
C ILE A 112 -11.48 -11.52 -2.90
N GLU A 113 -11.71 -12.29 -3.96
CA GLU A 113 -13.06 -12.53 -4.51
C GLU A 113 -14.00 -13.15 -3.46
N ALA A 114 -13.50 -14.12 -2.69
CA ALA A 114 -14.25 -14.70 -1.58
C ALA A 114 -14.53 -13.69 -0.47
N LEU A 115 -13.54 -12.83 -0.13
CA LEU A 115 -13.67 -11.79 0.88
C LEU A 115 -14.74 -10.75 0.50
N ILE A 116 -14.69 -10.27 -0.75
CA ILE A 116 -15.61 -9.20 -1.21
C ILE A 116 -16.96 -9.73 -1.68
N GLY A 117 -17.07 -11.02 -1.96
CA GLY A 117 -18.28 -11.67 -2.50
C GLY A 117 -18.58 -11.28 -3.95
N ALA A 118 -17.55 -11.01 -4.76
CA ALA A 118 -17.68 -10.62 -6.16
C ALA A 118 -16.47 -11.13 -6.97
N ARG A 119 -16.62 -11.18 -8.30
CA ARG A 119 -15.60 -11.71 -9.22
C ARG A 119 -14.99 -10.61 -10.05
N PHE A 120 -13.67 -10.69 -10.29
CA PHE A 120 -12.99 -9.87 -11.27
C PHE A 120 -12.99 -10.53 -12.65
N LEU A 121 -13.01 -9.71 -13.69
CA LEU A 121 -12.80 -10.16 -15.06
C LEU A 121 -11.29 -10.14 -15.36
N LEU A 122 -10.78 -11.27 -15.84
CA LEU A 122 -9.41 -11.37 -16.29
C LEU A 122 -9.33 -11.11 -17.79
N ALA A 123 -8.30 -10.41 -18.23
CA ALA A 123 -7.99 -10.18 -19.63
C ALA A 123 -6.63 -10.77 -19.96
N GLU A 124 -6.47 -11.30 -21.15
CA GLU A 124 -5.19 -11.77 -21.68
C GLU A 124 -4.57 -10.66 -22.55
N GLY A 125 -3.30 -10.38 -22.34
CA GLY A 125 -2.58 -9.34 -23.07
C GLY A 125 -3.03 -7.92 -22.69
N ILE A 126 -3.05 -7.03 -23.69
CA ILE A 126 -3.27 -5.57 -23.49
C ILE A 126 -4.72 -5.12 -23.72
N VAL A 127 -5.65 -6.05 -23.87
CA VAL A 127 -7.06 -5.71 -24.11
C VAL A 127 -7.69 -5.25 -22.81
N PHE A 128 -8.20 -4.01 -22.79
CA PHE A 128 -8.88 -3.47 -21.60
C PHE A 128 -10.17 -4.27 -21.31
N ALA A 129 -10.30 -4.75 -20.09
CA ALA A 129 -11.51 -5.39 -19.58
C ALA A 129 -12.17 -4.47 -18.54
N GLU A 130 -13.34 -3.94 -18.87
CA GLU A 130 -14.12 -3.14 -17.92
C GLU A 130 -14.62 -4.03 -16.78
N GLN A 131 -14.24 -3.73 -15.56
CA GLN A 131 -14.67 -4.49 -14.40
C GLN A 131 -16.15 -4.27 -14.07
N PRO A 132 -16.88 -5.32 -13.63
CA PRO A 132 -18.29 -5.20 -13.29
C PRO A 132 -18.53 -4.15 -12.20
N LYS A 133 -19.59 -3.37 -12.34
CA LYS A 133 -19.97 -2.34 -11.35
C LYS A 133 -20.20 -2.94 -9.96
N GLU A 134 -20.72 -4.16 -9.90
CA GLU A 134 -20.95 -4.92 -8.68
C GLU A 134 -19.63 -5.24 -7.97
N THR A 135 -18.60 -5.60 -8.73
CA THR A 135 -17.24 -5.87 -8.21
C THR A 135 -16.62 -4.60 -7.66
N LEU A 136 -16.68 -3.48 -8.40
CA LEU A 136 -16.17 -2.19 -7.92
C LEU A 136 -16.93 -1.70 -6.67
N ALA A 137 -18.24 -1.88 -6.63
CA ALA A 137 -19.03 -1.58 -5.44
C ALA A 137 -18.68 -2.48 -4.24
N ALA A 138 -18.34 -3.74 -4.48
CA ALA A 138 -17.86 -4.66 -3.44
C ALA A 138 -16.50 -4.24 -2.91
N VAL A 139 -15.56 -3.89 -3.78
CA VAL A 139 -14.25 -3.31 -3.40
C VAL A 139 -14.45 -2.06 -2.56
N ALA A 140 -15.31 -1.12 -3.00
CA ALA A 140 -15.59 0.12 -2.28
C ALA A 140 -16.07 -0.12 -0.84
N ARG A 141 -16.96 -1.11 -0.63
CA ARG A 141 -17.42 -1.49 0.72
C ARG A 141 -16.28 -1.99 1.62
N HIS A 142 -15.26 -2.64 1.06
CA HIS A 142 -14.12 -3.13 1.83
C HIS A 142 -13.08 -2.05 2.06
N VAL A 143 -12.78 -1.22 1.08
CA VAL A 143 -11.93 -0.03 1.22
C VAL A 143 -12.49 0.93 2.28
N ALA A 144 -13.81 1.08 2.36
CA ALA A 144 -14.47 1.90 3.39
C ALA A 144 -14.19 1.45 4.84
N LYS A 145 -13.83 0.18 5.05
CA LYS A 145 -13.50 -0.37 6.38
C LYS A 145 -12.05 -0.11 6.81
N ILE A 146 -11.18 0.32 5.90
CA ILE A 146 -9.78 0.64 6.22
C ILE A 146 -9.76 1.87 7.14
N PRO A 147 -9.17 1.77 8.35
CA PRO A 147 -9.14 2.91 9.28
C PRO A 147 -8.33 4.09 8.70
N ALA A 148 -8.84 5.29 8.86
CA ALA A 148 -8.13 6.52 8.48
C ALA A 148 -7.54 7.20 9.74
N PRO A 149 -6.53 8.08 9.58
CA PRO A 149 -5.86 8.43 8.33
C PRO A 149 -4.70 7.49 7.96
N LEU A 150 -4.00 6.90 8.95
CA LEU A 150 -2.70 6.23 8.75
C LEU A 150 -2.82 4.93 7.95
N ALA A 151 -3.75 4.02 8.33
CA ALA A 151 -3.90 2.77 7.60
C ALA A 151 -4.40 3.01 6.16
N LEU A 152 -5.26 4.03 5.97
CA LEU A 152 -5.71 4.43 4.63
C LEU A 152 -4.56 5.00 3.78
N ALA A 153 -3.69 5.83 4.37
CA ALA A 153 -2.47 6.32 3.71
C ALA A 153 -1.53 5.16 3.33
N GLY A 154 -1.35 4.20 4.22
CA GLY A 154 -0.58 2.99 3.95
C GLY A 154 -1.18 2.17 2.81
N ALA A 155 -2.48 1.93 2.83
CA ALA A 155 -3.18 1.23 1.76
C ALA A 155 -3.04 1.94 0.40
N HIS A 156 -3.19 3.26 0.37
CA HIS A 156 -2.98 4.05 -0.84
C HIS A 156 -1.53 3.95 -1.36
N ASN A 157 -0.55 3.98 -0.45
CA ASN A 157 0.85 3.82 -0.81
C ASN A 157 1.13 2.44 -1.42
N VAL A 158 0.61 1.38 -0.80
CA VAL A 158 0.71 0.01 -1.34
C VAL A 158 0.08 -0.07 -2.73
N MET A 159 -1.14 0.44 -2.91
CA MET A 159 -1.82 0.48 -4.21
C MET A 159 -0.99 1.20 -5.27
N THR A 160 -0.38 2.33 -4.92
CA THR A 160 0.44 3.11 -5.86
C THR A 160 1.71 2.37 -6.27
N LEU A 161 2.37 1.69 -5.31
CA LEU A 161 3.61 0.94 -5.56
C LEU A 161 3.36 -0.36 -6.34
N THR A 162 2.24 -1.03 -6.07
CA THR A 162 1.93 -2.35 -6.66
C THR A 162 1.06 -2.28 -7.92
N GLY A 163 0.44 -1.12 -8.18
CA GLY A 163 -0.57 -1.00 -9.23
C GLY A 163 -1.84 -1.84 -8.99
N SER A 164 -2.06 -2.33 -7.76
CA SER A 164 -3.10 -3.30 -7.47
C SER A 164 -3.90 -2.98 -6.19
N ALA A 165 -5.20 -2.79 -6.35
CA ALA A 165 -6.16 -2.73 -5.25
C ALA A 165 -6.39 -4.13 -4.63
N ILE A 166 -6.25 -5.21 -5.41
CA ILE A 166 -6.36 -6.60 -4.95
C ILE A 166 -5.26 -6.89 -3.94
N LEU A 167 -3.98 -6.62 -4.28
CA LEU A 167 -2.86 -6.77 -3.36
C LEU A 167 -3.00 -5.88 -2.12
N THR A 168 -3.46 -4.66 -2.31
CA THR A 168 -3.75 -3.72 -1.21
C THR A 168 -4.77 -4.28 -0.24
N LEU A 169 -5.88 -4.82 -0.72
CA LEU A 169 -6.90 -5.45 0.12
C LEU A 169 -6.39 -6.73 0.78
N ALA A 170 -5.60 -7.53 0.07
CA ALA A 170 -5.01 -8.75 0.61
C ALA A 170 -4.08 -8.45 1.80
N LEU A 171 -3.18 -7.47 1.65
CA LEU A 171 -2.29 -7.02 2.71
C LEU A 171 -3.07 -6.38 3.88
N ALA A 172 -4.00 -5.47 3.59
CA ALA A 172 -4.79 -4.78 4.62
C ALA A 172 -5.67 -5.72 5.46
N ASN A 173 -6.01 -6.90 4.93
CA ASN A 173 -6.77 -7.93 5.63
C ASN A 173 -5.90 -9.09 6.16
N GLY A 174 -4.57 -8.96 6.12
CA GLY A 174 -3.63 -9.96 6.63
C GLY A 174 -3.68 -11.31 5.89
N ARG A 175 -4.06 -11.29 4.60
CA ARG A 175 -4.11 -12.48 3.74
C ARG A 175 -2.74 -12.83 3.15
N ILE A 176 -1.93 -11.81 2.95
CA ILE A 176 -0.53 -11.91 2.53
C ILE A 176 0.32 -10.96 3.39
N ASP A 177 1.61 -11.23 3.51
CA ASP A 177 2.56 -10.35 4.17
C ASP A 177 3.17 -9.31 3.19
N PRO A 178 3.94 -8.32 3.68
CA PRO A 178 4.53 -7.30 2.82
C PRO A 178 5.48 -7.86 1.75
N ASP A 179 6.30 -8.86 2.09
CA ASP A 179 7.28 -9.45 1.16
C ASP A 179 6.55 -10.18 0.03
N ALA A 180 5.56 -11.04 0.36
CA ALA A 180 4.72 -11.70 -0.64
C ALA A 180 3.91 -10.71 -1.49
N THR A 181 3.51 -9.55 -0.92
CA THR A 181 2.85 -8.48 -1.68
C THR A 181 3.78 -7.89 -2.71
N TRP A 182 5.03 -7.62 -2.33
CA TRP A 182 6.06 -7.09 -3.21
C TRP A 182 6.42 -8.05 -4.33
N ASP A 183 6.69 -9.31 -3.99
CA ASP A 183 7.01 -10.37 -4.95
C ASP A 183 5.87 -10.59 -5.96
N ALA A 184 4.62 -10.57 -5.50
CA ALA A 184 3.47 -10.68 -6.37
C ALA A 184 3.31 -9.48 -7.33
N ALA A 185 3.63 -8.27 -6.87
CA ALA A 185 3.55 -7.06 -7.68
C ALA A 185 4.63 -7.02 -8.78
N HIS A 186 5.83 -7.53 -8.48
CA HIS A 186 6.99 -7.48 -9.40
C HIS A 186 7.22 -8.79 -10.16
N LEU A 187 6.25 -9.71 -10.13
CA LEU A 187 6.41 -11.05 -10.72
C LEU A 187 6.81 -11.01 -12.20
N ASP A 188 6.19 -10.13 -12.99
CA ASP A 188 6.47 -10.00 -14.43
C ASP A 188 7.84 -9.37 -14.67
N GLU A 189 8.20 -8.34 -13.90
CA GLU A 189 9.52 -7.72 -13.94
C GLU A 189 10.62 -8.70 -13.57
N ASP A 190 10.46 -9.42 -12.47
CA ASP A 190 11.41 -10.43 -12.01
C ASP A 190 11.59 -11.57 -13.02
N TYR A 191 10.50 -11.96 -13.69
CA TYR A 191 10.57 -12.93 -14.77
C TYR A 191 11.40 -12.39 -15.94
N GLN A 192 11.19 -11.14 -16.37
CA GLN A 192 11.96 -10.51 -17.43
C GLN A 192 13.44 -10.35 -17.07
N ILE A 193 13.73 -9.91 -15.85
CA ILE A 193 15.11 -9.79 -15.33
C ILE A 193 15.80 -11.16 -15.32
N GLY A 194 15.09 -12.23 -14.98
CA GLY A 194 15.61 -13.59 -15.00
C GLY A 194 16.03 -14.09 -16.39
N ILE A 195 15.42 -13.56 -17.46
CA ILE A 195 15.72 -13.92 -18.85
C ILE A 195 16.77 -13.00 -19.45
N TRP A 196 16.65 -11.69 -19.26
CA TRP A 196 17.42 -10.68 -19.99
C TRP A 196 18.54 -10.04 -19.18
N GLY A 197 18.58 -10.29 -17.86
CA GLY A 197 19.45 -9.57 -16.94
C GLY A 197 18.83 -8.23 -16.49
N GLN A 198 19.43 -7.67 -15.45
CA GLN A 198 19.01 -6.35 -14.93
C GLN A 198 19.52 -5.25 -15.87
N ASP A 199 18.64 -4.30 -16.21
CA ASP A 199 19.04 -3.11 -16.97
C ASP A 199 19.80 -2.15 -16.03
N GLU A 200 21.11 -1.97 -16.27
CA GLU A 200 21.97 -1.11 -15.44
C GLU A 200 21.60 0.38 -15.54
N GLU A 201 20.83 0.80 -16.56
CA GLU A 201 20.37 2.19 -16.70
C GLU A 201 19.08 2.49 -15.90
N ALA A 202 18.37 1.45 -15.44
CA ALA A 202 17.10 1.60 -14.68
C ALA A 202 17.29 1.41 -13.17
N ALA A 203 18.50 1.16 -12.68
CA ALA A 203 18.81 0.85 -11.28
C ALA A 203 19.15 2.09 -10.43
#